data_dc7742756280d2c1e5f38397786cdc06
#
_entry.id   dc7742756280d2c1e5f38397786cdc06
#
_cell.length_a   1.000
_cell.length_b   1.000
_cell.length_c   1.000
_cell.angle_alpha   90.00
_cell.angle_beta   90.00
_cell.angle_gamma   90.00
#
_symmetry.space_group_name_H-M   'P 1'
#
loop_
_entity.id
_entity.type
_entity.pdbx_description
1 polymer ?
#
loop_
_entity_poly.entity_id
_entity_poly.type
_entity_poly.pdbx_seq_one_letter_code
_entity_poly.pdbx_strand_id
1 'polypeptide(L)'
;MSADAIARRIEELAPWYQNIELAPGVSTKDLDGDRDIFSSQDIPAPLWRLIARDLPDIGGQRVLDVGCNAGYMSFEAKRLGAASVLGVDSDLGSTTSFIEQASFCRDVLGLDVEFRKQSFFELEPEQPFDLVLFCGVLYHLEDCAAGLDKVAALAVPGSGLIVLETAIEPLTLTLPGAAAYRGDSSTFFVPSVGVLLELVRERGFRVEIVRDLGGRAVLFMRAPA
;
A
#
# COMPACT_ATOMS: atom_id res chain seq x y z
N MET A 1 23.72 0.24 12.82
CA MET A 1 24.26 1.56 12.40
C MET A 1 24.09 2.55 13.55
N SER A 2 24.95 3.63 13.63
CA SER A 2 24.71 4.75 14.55
C SER A 2 23.56 5.63 14.06
N ALA A 3 22.90 6.39 14.98
CA ALA A 3 21.84 7.34 14.62
C ALA A 3 22.29 8.36 13.55
N ASP A 4 23.51 8.91 13.69
CA ASP A 4 24.07 9.84 12.70
C ASP A 4 24.31 9.21 11.33
N ALA A 5 24.66 7.92 11.27
CA ALA A 5 24.83 7.21 10.01
C ALA A 5 23.47 6.92 9.35
N ILE A 6 22.43 6.63 10.15
CA ILE A 6 21.06 6.46 9.67
C ILE A 6 20.54 7.80 9.12
N ALA A 7 20.70 8.90 9.86
CA ALA A 7 20.25 10.22 9.43
C ALA A 7 20.89 10.64 8.10
N ARG A 8 22.20 10.49 7.95
CA ARG A 8 22.88 10.78 6.67
C ARG A 8 22.33 9.96 5.51
N ARG A 9 22.07 8.66 5.75
CA ARG A 9 21.55 7.81 4.69
C ARG A 9 20.09 8.16 4.32
N ILE A 10 19.31 8.63 5.28
CA ILE A 10 17.97 9.20 5.03
C ILE A 10 18.07 10.41 4.08
N GLU A 11 19.01 11.34 4.33
CA GLU A 11 19.23 12.51 3.47
C GLU A 11 19.67 12.10 2.05
N GLU A 12 20.57 11.11 1.92
CA GLU A 12 21.04 10.61 0.62
C GLU A 12 19.93 9.95 -0.21
N LEU A 13 18.96 9.30 0.46
CA LEU A 13 17.85 8.61 -0.19
C LEU A 13 16.60 9.48 -0.37
N ALA A 14 16.65 10.75 0.02
CA ALA A 14 15.50 11.65 -0.15
C ALA A 14 15.17 11.90 -1.65
N PRO A 15 13.93 12.29 -1.97
CA PRO A 15 12.82 12.57 -1.07
C PRO A 15 12.09 11.31 -0.57
N TRP A 16 11.53 11.39 0.63
CA TRP A 16 10.73 10.33 1.24
C TRP A 16 9.23 10.64 1.14
N TYR A 17 8.46 9.62 0.77
CA TYR A 17 7.01 9.72 0.78
C TYR A 17 6.42 9.23 2.11
N GLN A 18 6.91 8.08 2.60
CA GLN A 18 6.46 7.48 3.86
C GLN A 18 7.31 7.95 5.04
N ASN A 19 6.66 8.15 6.20
CA ASN A 19 7.36 8.41 7.47
C ASN A 19 7.57 7.11 8.23
N ILE A 20 8.85 6.76 8.47
CA ILE A 20 9.26 5.53 9.16
C ILE A 20 10.28 5.90 10.22
N GLU A 21 10.00 5.60 11.49
CA GLU A 21 10.96 5.74 12.57
C GLU A 21 11.96 4.56 12.52
N LEU A 22 13.23 4.89 12.30
CA LEU A 22 14.32 3.92 12.14
C LEU A 22 15.17 3.75 13.40
N ALA A 23 15.19 4.78 14.26
CA ALA A 23 15.80 4.76 15.58
C ALA A 23 15.07 5.77 16.46
N PRO A 24 15.21 5.74 17.80
CA PRO A 24 14.57 6.72 18.68
C PRO A 24 14.87 8.16 18.24
N GLY A 25 13.82 8.87 17.78
CA GLY A 25 13.92 10.24 17.30
C GLY A 25 14.56 10.41 15.92
N VAL A 26 14.78 9.34 15.16
CA VAL A 26 15.29 9.38 13.78
C VAL A 26 14.26 8.78 12.85
N SER A 27 13.61 9.63 12.07
CA SER A 27 12.56 9.27 11.12
C SER A 27 12.92 9.70 9.71
N THR A 28 12.34 9.02 8.70
CA THR A 28 12.58 9.31 7.29
C THR A 28 12.01 10.65 6.84
N LYS A 29 11.03 11.18 7.58
CA LYS A 29 10.48 12.53 7.39
C LYS A 29 10.49 13.27 8.71
N ASP A 30 10.79 14.57 8.65
CA ASP A 30 10.57 15.46 9.77
C ASP A 30 9.13 15.98 9.70
N LEU A 31 8.34 15.62 10.69
CA LEU A 31 6.92 15.97 10.73
C LEU A 31 6.71 17.17 11.66
N ASP A 32 6.88 18.37 11.13
CA ASP A 32 6.46 19.60 11.78
C ASP A 32 4.94 19.80 11.60
N GLY A 33 4.14 19.33 12.54
CA GLY A 33 2.73 19.74 12.65
C GLY A 33 1.69 18.66 12.33
N ASP A 34 0.80 18.94 11.40
CA ASP A 34 -0.49 18.26 11.23
C ASP A 34 -0.35 16.76 10.88
N ARG A 35 -0.91 15.91 11.75
CA ARG A 35 -0.92 14.45 11.59
C ARG A 35 -2.29 13.95 11.12
N ASP A 36 -2.94 14.72 10.27
CA ASP A 36 -4.18 14.28 9.64
C ASP A 36 -3.92 13.05 8.77
N ILE A 37 -4.80 12.07 8.85
CA ILE A 37 -4.79 10.85 8.04
C ILE A 37 -4.76 11.15 6.53
N PHE A 38 -5.22 12.34 6.12
CA PHE A 38 -5.25 12.80 4.74
C PHE A 38 -4.11 13.75 4.39
N SER A 39 -3.32 14.18 5.36
CA SER A 39 -2.15 14.99 5.08
C SER A 39 -1.10 14.09 4.40
N SER A 40 -0.50 14.59 3.34
CA SER A 40 0.61 13.91 2.64
C SER A 40 1.85 13.74 3.54
N GLN A 41 1.80 14.20 4.79
CA GLN A 41 2.97 14.24 5.66
C GLN A 41 3.13 13.00 6.54
N ASP A 42 2.04 12.36 6.99
CA ASP A 42 2.11 11.19 7.90
C ASP A 42 1.36 9.95 7.39
N ILE A 43 1.07 9.87 6.11
CA ILE A 43 0.68 8.60 5.49
C ILE A 43 1.95 7.73 5.47
N PRO A 44 1.92 6.46 5.90
CA PRO A 44 0.76 5.59 6.05
C PRO A 44 0.35 5.26 7.49
N ALA A 45 1.03 5.79 8.52
CA ALA A 45 0.82 5.33 9.89
C ALA A 45 -0.63 5.47 10.42
N PRO A 46 -1.34 6.61 10.23
CA PRO A 46 -2.74 6.72 10.64
C PRO A 46 -3.65 5.74 9.89
N LEU A 47 -3.42 5.56 8.58
CA LEU A 47 -4.17 4.61 7.77
C LEU A 47 -3.95 3.18 8.24
N TRP A 48 -2.70 2.80 8.52
CA TRP A 48 -2.39 1.48 9.04
C TRP A 48 -3.09 1.18 10.37
N ARG A 49 -3.14 2.14 11.30
CA ARG A 49 -3.86 1.97 12.57
C ARG A 49 -5.35 1.66 12.37
N LEU A 50 -5.97 2.24 11.34
CA LEU A 50 -7.37 1.92 10.97
C LEU A 50 -7.47 0.52 10.36
N ILE A 51 -6.58 0.17 9.45
CA ILE A 51 -6.53 -1.15 8.82
C ILE A 51 -6.28 -2.23 9.88
N ALA A 52 -5.24 -2.07 10.70
CA ALA A 52 -4.83 -3.07 11.69
C ALA A 52 -5.93 -3.39 12.73
N ARG A 53 -6.81 -2.43 13.04
CA ARG A 53 -7.94 -2.66 13.94
C ARG A 53 -8.95 -3.67 13.39
N ASP A 54 -9.14 -3.69 12.08
CA ASP A 54 -10.12 -4.52 11.40
C ASP A 54 -9.48 -5.78 10.76
N LEU A 55 -8.14 -5.90 10.76
CA LEU A 55 -7.44 -7.10 10.32
C LEU A 55 -7.71 -8.28 11.27
N PRO A 56 -7.95 -9.48 10.75
CA PRO A 56 -7.87 -10.70 11.56
C PRO A 56 -6.42 -10.94 12.02
N ASP A 57 -6.23 -11.96 12.86
CA ASP A 57 -4.87 -12.47 13.13
C ASP A 57 -4.21 -12.93 11.83
N ILE A 58 -3.06 -12.33 11.51
CA ILE A 58 -2.25 -12.65 10.33
C ILE A 58 -0.98 -13.42 10.68
N GLY A 59 -0.87 -13.89 11.92
CA GLY A 59 0.25 -14.74 12.37
C GLY A 59 0.39 -15.99 11.47
N GLY A 60 1.61 -16.22 10.99
CA GLY A 60 1.89 -17.35 10.10
C GLY A 60 1.45 -17.20 8.64
N GLN A 61 0.79 -16.11 8.27
CA GLN A 61 0.30 -15.87 6.90
C GLN A 61 1.39 -15.36 5.96
N ARG A 62 1.18 -15.57 4.67
CA ARG A 62 1.95 -15.00 3.57
C ARG A 62 1.30 -13.70 3.11
N VAL A 63 2.03 -12.61 3.17
CA VAL A 63 1.52 -11.26 2.86
C VAL A 63 2.21 -10.69 1.62
N LEU A 64 1.41 -10.10 0.73
CA LEU A 64 1.87 -9.28 -0.39
C LEU A 64 1.50 -7.82 -0.13
N ASP A 65 2.44 -6.91 -0.28
CA ASP A 65 2.23 -5.46 -0.23
C ASP A 65 2.49 -4.88 -1.63
N VAL A 66 1.42 -4.53 -2.33
CA VAL A 66 1.46 -4.01 -3.69
C VAL A 66 1.57 -2.50 -3.68
N GLY A 67 2.58 -1.95 -4.37
CA GLY A 67 2.92 -0.53 -4.30
C GLY A 67 3.47 -0.16 -2.92
N CYS A 68 4.39 -0.99 -2.42
CA CYS A 68 4.86 -0.92 -1.03
C CYS A 68 5.62 0.37 -0.69
N ASN A 69 6.07 1.14 -1.70
CA ASN A 69 6.88 2.35 -1.50
C ASN A 69 8.09 2.06 -0.61
N ALA A 70 8.34 2.83 0.44
CA ALA A 70 9.44 2.60 1.40
C ALA A 70 9.18 1.46 2.41
N GLY A 71 8.08 0.70 2.28
CA GLY A 71 7.84 -0.57 2.97
C GLY A 71 7.12 -0.47 4.31
N TYR A 72 6.52 0.65 4.66
CA TYR A 72 5.89 0.83 5.97
C TYR A 72 4.88 -0.29 6.31
N MET A 73 3.90 -0.55 5.43
CA MET A 73 2.88 -1.56 5.68
C MET A 73 3.46 -2.98 5.69
N SER A 74 4.47 -3.24 4.87
CA SER A 74 5.22 -4.49 4.89
C SER A 74 5.88 -4.74 6.25
N PHE A 75 6.50 -3.72 6.86
CA PHE A 75 7.12 -3.84 8.18
C PHE A 75 6.09 -4.08 9.27
N GLU A 76 4.98 -3.38 9.21
CA GLU A 76 3.90 -3.54 10.18
C GLU A 76 3.25 -4.93 10.08
N ALA A 77 3.02 -5.46 8.87
CA ALA A 77 2.55 -6.82 8.68
C ALA A 77 3.53 -7.85 9.26
N LYS A 78 4.84 -7.64 9.06
CA LYS A 78 5.86 -8.52 9.67
C LYS A 78 5.85 -8.45 11.20
N ARG A 79 5.67 -7.27 11.79
CA ARG A 79 5.54 -7.07 13.24
C ARG A 79 4.31 -7.76 13.83
N LEU A 80 3.23 -7.89 13.06
CA LEU A 80 2.03 -8.65 13.42
C LEU A 80 2.19 -10.17 13.27
N GLY A 81 3.39 -10.65 12.93
CA GLY A 81 3.70 -12.09 12.92
C GLY A 81 3.50 -12.80 11.58
N ALA A 82 3.36 -12.07 10.48
CA ALA A 82 3.33 -12.69 9.16
C ALA A 82 4.55 -13.61 8.94
N ALA A 83 4.33 -14.82 8.42
CA ALA A 83 5.40 -15.78 8.15
C ALA A 83 6.37 -15.23 7.11
N SER A 84 5.82 -14.71 6.01
CA SER A 84 6.59 -14.04 4.96
C SER A 84 5.86 -12.79 4.48
N VAL A 85 6.64 -11.77 4.14
CA VAL A 85 6.13 -10.54 3.53
C VAL A 85 6.94 -10.24 2.29
N LEU A 86 6.25 -10.04 1.17
CA LEU A 86 6.80 -9.55 -0.09
C LEU A 86 6.23 -8.17 -0.38
N GLY A 87 7.07 -7.15 -0.44
CA GLY A 87 6.73 -5.84 -0.95
C GLY A 87 7.17 -5.70 -2.41
N VAL A 88 6.28 -5.23 -3.27
CA VAL A 88 6.62 -4.95 -4.68
C VAL A 88 6.27 -3.51 -5.03
N ASP A 89 7.16 -2.85 -5.76
CA ASP A 89 6.94 -1.53 -6.34
C ASP A 89 7.66 -1.42 -7.68
N SER A 90 7.04 -0.76 -8.64
CA SER A 90 7.66 -0.54 -9.96
C SER A 90 8.50 0.72 -10.02
N ASP A 91 8.49 1.56 -8.98
CA ASP A 91 9.07 2.92 -8.95
C ASP A 91 8.55 3.83 -10.10
N LEU A 92 7.35 3.55 -10.61
CA LEU A 92 6.81 4.25 -11.79
C LEU A 92 6.57 5.72 -11.45
N GLY A 93 7.17 6.61 -12.22
CA GLY A 93 7.05 8.06 -12.04
C GLY A 93 7.87 8.64 -10.87
N SER A 94 8.62 7.81 -10.14
CA SER A 94 9.49 8.27 -9.06
C SER A 94 10.88 8.67 -9.55
N THR A 95 11.43 9.72 -8.96
CA THR A 95 12.83 10.13 -9.16
C THR A 95 13.79 9.40 -8.20
N THR A 96 13.24 8.68 -7.21
CA THR A 96 13.97 7.88 -6.22
C THR A 96 13.53 6.43 -6.29
N SER A 97 14.40 5.50 -5.90
CA SER A 97 14.04 4.09 -5.81
C SER A 97 13.38 3.80 -4.46
N PHE A 98 12.07 3.57 -4.46
CA PHE A 98 11.32 3.14 -3.28
C PHE A 98 11.85 1.81 -2.72
N ILE A 99 12.27 0.90 -3.60
CA ILE A 99 12.81 -0.39 -3.18
C ILE A 99 14.19 -0.24 -2.52
N GLU A 100 15.00 0.75 -2.92
CA GLU A 100 16.25 1.04 -2.21
C GLU A 100 15.95 1.63 -0.82
N GLN A 101 14.98 2.54 -0.71
CA GLN A 101 14.50 3.08 0.56
C GLN A 101 13.97 1.98 1.47
N ALA A 102 13.09 1.09 0.96
CA ALA A 102 12.52 -0.03 1.70
C ALA A 102 13.60 -1.01 2.19
N SER A 103 14.57 -1.33 1.33
CA SER A 103 15.70 -2.21 1.68
C SER A 103 16.57 -1.61 2.77
N PHE A 104 16.86 -0.31 2.70
CA PHE A 104 17.59 0.39 3.75
C PHE A 104 16.82 0.36 5.08
N CYS A 105 15.53 0.69 5.07
CA CYS A 105 14.70 0.63 6.27
C CYS A 105 14.66 -0.78 6.87
N ARG A 106 14.46 -1.81 6.03
CA ARG A 106 14.50 -3.22 6.44
C ARG A 106 15.78 -3.55 7.19
N ASP A 107 16.92 -3.18 6.62
CA ASP A 107 18.25 -3.50 7.17
C ASP A 107 18.48 -2.81 8.51
N VAL A 108 18.04 -1.56 8.66
CA VAL A 108 18.11 -0.82 9.93
C VAL A 108 17.17 -1.41 10.99
N LEU A 109 15.94 -1.78 10.60
CA LEU A 109 14.93 -2.34 11.50
C LEU A 109 15.21 -3.81 11.85
N GLY A 110 16.08 -4.51 11.09
CA GLY A 110 16.38 -5.91 11.27
C GLY A 110 15.19 -6.83 11.02
N LEU A 111 14.29 -6.45 10.11
CA LEU A 111 13.09 -7.21 9.78
C LEU A 111 13.33 -8.11 8.56
N ASP A 112 12.78 -9.33 8.60
CA ASP A 112 12.85 -10.28 7.49
C ASP A 112 11.68 -10.04 6.54
N VAL A 113 11.86 -9.10 5.61
CA VAL A 113 10.91 -8.71 4.56
C VAL A 113 11.63 -8.73 3.21
N GLU A 114 11.01 -9.32 2.21
CA GLU A 114 11.53 -9.28 0.84
C GLU A 114 10.95 -8.08 0.10
N PHE A 115 11.80 -7.35 -0.64
CA PHE A 115 11.38 -6.27 -1.53
C PHE A 115 11.86 -6.53 -2.95
N ARG A 116 10.98 -6.29 -3.95
CA ARG A 116 11.31 -6.44 -5.37
C ARG A 116 10.89 -5.20 -6.15
N LYS A 117 11.80 -4.69 -6.98
CA LYS A 117 11.46 -3.69 -8.00
C LYS A 117 10.81 -4.41 -9.18
N GLN A 118 9.49 -4.50 -9.13
CA GLN A 118 8.70 -5.26 -10.11
C GLN A 118 7.27 -4.74 -10.16
N SER A 119 6.69 -4.69 -11.34
CA SER A 119 5.25 -4.49 -11.48
C SER A 119 4.49 -5.70 -10.91
N PHE A 120 3.45 -5.46 -10.13
CA PHE A 120 2.61 -6.55 -9.62
C PHE A 120 1.88 -7.29 -10.76
N PHE A 121 1.70 -6.68 -11.92
CA PHE A 121 1.16 -7.34 -13.11
C PHE A 121 2.07 -8.48 -13.61
N GLU A 122 3.38 -8.35 -13.42
CA GLU A 122 4.38 -9.34 -13.83
C GLU A 122 4.69 -10.37 -12.72
N LEU A 123 4.06 -10.23 -11.55
CA LEU A 123 4.32 -11.13 -10.44
C LEU A 123 3.63 -12.48 -10.66
N GLU A 124 4.42 -13.55 -10.66
CA GLU A 124 3.96 -14.94 -10.76
C GLU A 124 4.52 -15.74 -9.58
N PRO A 125 3.84 -15.71 -8.42
CA PRO A 125 4.32 -16.41 -7.25
C PRO A 125 4.06 -17.92 -7.37
N GLU A 126 4.96 -18.73 -6.80
CA GLU A 126 4.78 -20.19 -6.73
C GLU A 126 3.53 -20.58 -5.90
N GLN A 127 3.16 -19.77 -4.96
CA GLN A 127 1.99 -19.95 -4.10
C GLN A 127 1.27 -18.61 -3.91
N PRO A 128 -0.07 -18.61 -3.87
CA PRO A 128 -0.85 -17.42 -3.63
C PRO A 128 -0.65 -16.87 -2.20
N PHE A 129 -1.06 -15.63 -1.99
CA PHE A 129 -0.95 -14.93 -0.71
C PHE A 129 -2.24 -15.03 0.10
N ASP A 130 -2.10 -15.19 1.43
CA ASP A 130 -3.23 -15.21 2.36
C ASP A 130 -3.81 -13.79 2.57
N LEU A 131 -2.94 -12.78 2.53
CA LEU A 131 -3.28 -11.37 2.61
C LEU A 131 -2.58 -10.58 1.49
N VAL A 132 -3.35 -9.78 0.77
CA VAL A 132 -2.84 -8.79 -0.19
C VAL A 132 -3.22 -7.39 0.29
N LEU A 133 -2.23 -6.57 0.58
CA LEU A 133 -2.38 -5.13 0.82
C LEU A 133 -2.31 -4.42 -0.53
N PHE A 134 -3.41 -3.81 -0.94
CA PHE A 134 -3.55 -3.07 -2.20
C PHE A 134 -3.99 -1.64 -1.89
N CYS A 135 -3.06 -0.91 -1.23
CA CYS A 135 -3.33 0.37 -0.63
C CYS A 135 -2.64 1.50 -1.40
N GLY A 136 -3.40 2.51 -1.81
CA GLY A 136 -2.87 3.66 -2.52
C GLY A 136 -2.48 3.39 -3.98
N VAL A 137 -2.99 2.32 -4.60
CA VAL A 137 -2.56 1.90 -5.95
C VAL A 137 -3.67 2.04 -6.98
N LEU A 138 -4.93 1.67 -6.65
CA LEU A 138 -6.00 1.54 -7.64
C LEU A 138 -6.19 2.81 -8.48
N TYR A 139 -6.16 3.99 -7.86
CA TYR A 139 -6.39 5.26 -8.56
C TYR A 139 -5.25 5.66 -9.51
N HIS A 140 -4.09 4.99 -9.43
CA HIS A 140 -2.96 5.15 -10.36
C HIS A 140 -3.02 4.22 -11.57
N LEU A 141 -4.02 3.35 -11.65
CA LEU A 141 -4.15 2.41 -12.77
C LEU A 141 -5.05 2.98 -13.86
N GLU A 142 -4.59 2.93 -15.11
CA GLU A 142 -5.42 3.22 -16.29
C GLU A 142 -6.54 2.19 -16.43
N ASP A 143 -6.24 0.92 -16.18
CA ASP A 143 -7.19 -0.20 -16.15
C ASP A 143 -7.32 -0.77 -14.73
N CYS A 144 -8.24 -0.17 -13.97
CA CYS A 144 -8.56 -0.63 -12.62
C CYS A 144 -9.14 -2.05 -12.59
N ALA A 145 -9.84 -2.45 -13.68
CA ALA A 145 -10.40 -3.77 -13.81
C ALA A 145 -9.31 -4.83 -13.89
N ALA A 146 -8.35 -4.66 -14.80
CA ALA A 146 -7.20 -5.53 -14.92
C ALA A 146 -6.37 -5.58 -13.61
N GLY A 147 -6.23 -4.44 -12.91
CA GLY A 147 -5.56 -4.39 -11.61
C GLY A 147 -6.24 -5.26 -10.55
N LEU A 148 -7.58 -5.19 -10.46
CA LEU A 148 -8.35 -6.02 -9.53
C LEU A 148 -8.31 -7.50 -9.91
N ASP A 149 -8.41 -7.83 -11.19
CA ASP A 149 -8.31 -9.21 -11.68
C ASP A 149 -6.94 -9.82 -11.34
N LYS A 150 -5.87 -9.04 -11.50
CA LYS A 150 -4.52 -9.49 -11.10
C LYS A 150 -4.38 -9.68 -9.60
N VAL A 151 -4.90 -8.76 -8.79
CA VAL A 151 -4.87 -8.89 -7.32
C VAL A 151 -5.66 -10.12 -6.87
N ALA A 152 -6.81 -10.41 -7.50
CA ALA A 152 -7.57 -11.63 -7.25
C ALA A 152 -6.74 -12.89 -7.54
N ALA A 153 -6.04 -12.92 -8.67
CA ALA A 153 -5.19 -14.05 -9.06
C ALA A 153 -3.97 -14.26 -8.16
N LEU A 154 -3.51 -13.22 -7.44
CA LEU A 154 -2.40 -13.30 -6.50
C LEU A 154 -2.82 -13.80 -5.11
N ALA A 155 -4.10 -13.71 -4.76
CA ALA A 155 -4.63 -14.13 -3.47
C ALA A 155 -5.09 -15.60 -3.49
N VAL A 156 -5.13 -16.25 -2.32
CA VAL A 156 -5.69 -17.62 -2.19
C VAL A 156 -7.16 -17.61 -2.63
N PRO A 157 -7.54 -18.41 -3.65
CA PRO A 157 -8.90 -18.42 -4.17
C PRO A 157 -9.96 -18.67 -3.07
N GLY A 158 -11.01 -17.89 -3.08
CA GLY A 158 -12.16 -18.00 -2.17
C GLY A 158 -11.91 -17.57 -0.72
N SER A 159 -10.64 -17.53 -0.26
CA SER A 159 -10.31 -17.26 1.15
C SER A 159 -9.27 -16.15 1.37
N GLY A 160 -8.41 -15.87 0.42
CA GLY A 160 -7.42 -14.80 0.53
C GLY A 160 -8.07 -13.46 0.84
N LEU A 161 -7.54 -12.76 1.84
CA LEU A 161 -8.02 -11.44 2.21
C LEU A 161 -7.31 -10.39 1.36
N ILE A 162 -8.07 -9.49 0.78
CA ILE A 162 -7.54 -8.30 0.12
C ILE A 162 -7.99 -7.08 0.92
N VAL A 163 -7.04 -6.24 1.31
CA VAL A 163 -7.30 -4.92 1.86
C VAL A 163 -7.03 -3.91 0.76
N LEU A 164 -8.09 -3.41 0.16
CA LEU A 164 -8.03 -2.38 -0.86
C LEU A 164 -8.26 -1.01 -0.22
N GLU A 165 -7.33 -0.09 -0.43
CA GLU A 165 -7.50 1.29 -0.04
C GLU A 165 -7.29 2.21 -1.25
N THR A 166 -8.18 3.17 -1.46
CA THR A 166 -8.14 4.07 -2.62
C THR A 166 -8.79 5.42 -2.33
N ALA A 167 -8.40 6.43 -3.13
CA ALA A 167 -9.11 7.69 -3.16
C ALA A 167 -10.54 7.50 -3.65
N ILE A 168 -11.47 8.26 -3.09
CA ILE A 168 -12.87 8.31 -3.50
C ILE A 168 -13.37 9.76 -3.59
N GLU A 169 -14.38 9.97 -4.43
CA GLU A 169 -15.11 11.24 -4.52
C GLU A 169 -16.63 10.97 -4.55
N PRO A 170 -17.48 11.94 -4.18
CA PRO A 170 -18.94 11.78 -4.25
C PRO A 170 -19.44 11.42 -5.65
N LEU A 171 -18.77 11.94 -6.68
CA LEU A 171 -19.00 11.60 -8.10
C LEU A 171 -17.73 10.97 -8.66
N THR A 172 -17.89 9.87 -9.39
CA THR A 172 -16.76 9.20 -10.02
C THR A 172 -16.06 10.11 -11.04
N LEU A 173 -14.74 10.20 -10.92
CA LEU A 173 -13.88 10.95 -11.83
C LEU A 173 -13.04 9.97 -12.66
N THR A 174 -13.12 10.14 -13.99
CA THR A 174 -12.13 9.52 -14.91
C THR A 174 -11.28 10.67 -15.45
N LEU A 175 -10.00 10.62 -15.16
CA LEU A 175 -9.06 11.67 -15.50
C LEU A 175 -8.31 11.29 -16.77
N PRO A 176 -8.36 12.09 -17.84
CA PRO A 176 -7.45 11.90 -18.97
C PRO A 176 -6.02 12.11 -18.48
N GLY A 177 -5.08 11.27 -18.92
CA GLY A 177 -3.69 11.33 -18.52
C GLY A 177 -3.15 12.76 -18.45
N ALA A 178 -2.39 13.08 -17.42
CA ALA A 178 -1.84 14.39 -17.06
C ALA A 178 -2.81 15.40 -16.39
N ALA A 179 -4.06 15.05 -16.09
CA ALA A 179 -4.91 15.88 -15.24
C ALA A 179 -4.53 15.65 -13.77
N ALA A 180 -4.06 16.70 -13.10
CA ALA A 180 -3.69 16.59 -11.69
C ALA A 180 -4.95 16.45 -10.81
N TYR A 181 -5.04 15.37 -10.04
CA TYR A 181 -6.00 15.23 -8.96
C TYR A 181 -5.32 15.53 -7.63
N ARG A 182 -5.77 16.60 -6.95
CA ARG A 182 -5.18 17.07 -5.68
C ARG A 182 -3.63 17.24 -5.74
N GLY A 183 -3.12 17.67 -6.89
CA GLY A 183 -1.69 17.86 -7.12
C GLY A 183 -0.92 16.61 -7.60
N ASP A 184 -1.60 15.47 -7.73
CA ASP A 184 -1.03 14.22 -8.25
C ASP A 184 -1.44 14.02 -9.71
N SER A 185 -0.44 14.06 -10.61
CA SER A 185 -0.63 13.88 -12.05
C SER A 185 -0.66 12.40 -12.49
N SER A 186 -0.46 11.46 -11.57
CA SER A 186 -0.47 10.02 -11.84
C SER A 186 -1.82 9.36 -11.54
N THR A 187 -2.86 10.15 -11.25
CA THR A 187 -4.20 9.65 -10.96
C THR A 187 -5.04 9.55 -12.23
N PHE A 188 -5.60 8.39 -12.50
CA PHE A 188 -6.45 8.12 -13.67
C PHE A 188 -7.93 7.97 -13.32
N PHE A 189 -8.24 7.42 -12.13
CA PHE A 189 -9.59 7.04 -11.77
C PHE A 189 -9.85 7.24 -10.28
N VAL A 190 -10.88 8.02 -9.94
CA VAL A 190 -11.32 8.22 -8.56
C VAL A 190 -12.80 7.87 -8.47
N PRO A 191 -13.17 6.67 -7.99
CA PRO A 191 -14.54 6.21 -7.95
C PRO A 191 -15.36 6.89 -6.83
N SER A 192 -16.67 6.91 -6.99
CA SER A 192 -17.56 6.97 -5.83
C SER A 192 -17.56 5.61 -5.10
N VAL A 193 -17.94 5.60 -3.83
CA VAL A 193 -18.06 4.33 -3.06
C VAL A 193 -18.98 3.35 -3.75
N GLY A 194 -20.10 3.83 -4.34
CA GLY A 194 -21.04 2.97 -5.08
C GLY A 194 -20.38 2.28 -6.27
N VAL A 195 -19.69 3.04 -7.11
CA VAL A 195 -18.98 2.51 -8.29
C VAL A 195 -17.84 1.58 -7.87
N LEU A 196 -17.11 1.91 -6.81
CA LEU A 196 -16.06 1.03 -6.28
C LEU A 196 -16.64 -0.33 -5.85
N LEU A 197 -17.78 -0.33 -5.14
CA LEU A 197 -18.45 -1.56 -4.70
C LEU A 197 -19.00 -2.38 -5.87
N GLU A 198 -19.55 -1.75 -6.91
CA GLU A 198 -19.95 -2.44 -8.14
C GLU A 198 -18.75 -3.08 -8.82
N LEU A 199 -17.67 -2.32 -9.01
CA LEU A 199 -16.46 -2.77 -9.70
C LEU A 199 -15.86 -4.03 -9.05
N VAL A 200 -15.78 -4.10 -7.72
CA VAL A 200 -15.23 -5.27 -7.02
C VAL A 200 -16.21 -6.44 -7.01
N ARG A 201 -17.53 -6.19 -6.86
CA ARG A 201 -18.56 -7.27 -6.86
C ARG A 201 -18.72 -7.93 -8.21
N GLU A 202 -18.68 -7.18 -9.30
CA GLU A 202 -18.72 -7.72 -10.67
C GLU A 202 -17.57 -8.70 -10.96
N ARG A 203 -16.43 -8.54 -10.23
CA ARG A 203 -15.27 -9.44 -10.28
C ARG A 203 -15.32 -10.58 -9.28
N GLY A 204 -16.45 -10.75 -8.60
CA GLY A 204 -16.67 -11.85 -7.67
C GLY A 204 -16.04 -11.68 -6.29
N PHE A 205 -15.49 -10.50 -5.96
CA PHE A 205 -15.00 -10.25 -4.60
C PHE A 205 -16.17 -10.21 -3.61
N ARG A 206 -15.99 -10.85 -2.46
CA ARG A 206 -16.94 -10.78 -1.36
C ARG A 206 -16.50 -9.72 -0.36
N VAL A 207 -17.15 -8.56 -0.41
CA VAL A 207 -16.86 -7.45 0.51
C VAL A 207 -17.39 -7.77 1.90
N GLU A 208 -16.51 -7.71 2.91
CA GLU A 208 -16.82 -7.98 4.32
C GLU A 208 -16.93 -6.70 5.14
N ILE A 209 -16.01 -5.72 4.90
CA ILE A 209 -15.98 -4.45 5.62
C ILE A 209 -15.77 -3.32 4.62
N VAL A 210 -16.46 -2.21 4.84
CA VAL A 210 -16.27 -0.94 4.14
C VAL A 210 -16.05 0.16 5.17
N ARG A 211 -15.00 0.96 4.98
CA ARG A 211 -14.74 2.18 5.75
C ARG A 211 -14.64 3.35 4.79
N ASP A 212 -15.59 4.27 4.90
CA ASP A 212 -15.53 5.57 4.21
C ASP A 212 -14.88 6.58 5.17
N LEU A 213 -13.76 7.15 4.73
CA LEU A 213 -12.94 8.07 5.51
C LEU A 213 -13.07 9.53 5.02
N GLY A 214 -14.11 9.83 4.22
CA GLY A 214 -14.37 11.19 3.74
C GLY A 214 -13.42 11.69 2.64
N GLY A 215 -13.02 10.82 1.72
CA GLY A 215 -12.11 11.10 0.59
C GLY A 215 -11.20 9.94 0.25
N ARG A 216 -11.21 8.93 1.11
CA ARG A 216 -10.59 7.63 0.90
C ARG A 216 -11.51 6.53 1.41
N ALA A 217 -11.45 5.34 0.81
CA ALA A 217 -12.18 4.18 1.27
C ALA A 217 -11.24 3.01 1.50
N VAL A 218 -11.54 2.20 2.53
CA VAL A 218 -10.88 0.92 2.80
C VAL A 218 -11.91 -0.18 2.69
N LEU A 219 -11.63 -1.18 1.86
CA LEU A 219 -12.44 -2.37 1.70
C LEU A 219 -11.65 -3.59 2.17
N PHE A 220 -12.24 -4.40 3.03
CA PHE A 220 -11.77 -5.76 3.32
C PHE A 220 -12.64 -6.72 2.52
N MET A 221 -12.03 -7.50 1.66
CA MET A 221 -12.77 -8.38 0.76
C MET A 221 -12.03 -9.69 0.55
N ARG A 222 -12.81 -10.79 0.32
CA ARG A 222 -12.23 -12.08 -0.04
C ARG A 222 -12.09 -12.20 -1.53
N ALA A 223 -11.02 -12.87 -1.95
CA ALA A 223 -10.79 -13.20 -3.34
C ALA A 223 -11.94 -14.05 -3.90
N PRO A 224 -12.21 -13.95 -5.20
CA PRO A 224 -13.11 -14.89 -5.90
C PRO A 224 -12.66 -16.34 -5.73
N ALA A 225 -13.61 -17.29 -5.87
CA ALA A 225 -13.33 -18.72 -5.81
C ALA A 225 -12.60 -19.21 -7.07
#